data_c3e67b2faa3f3a5f23309451fe5bebdd
#
_entry.id   c3e67b2faa3f3a5f23309451fe5bebdd
#
_cell.length_a   1.000
_cell.length_b   1.000
_cell.length_c   1.000
_cell.angle_alpha   90.00
_cell.angle_beta   90.00
_cell.angle_gamma   90.00
#
_symmetry.space_group_name_H-M   'P 1'
#
loop_
_entity.id
_entity.type
_entity.pdbx_description
1 polymer ?
#
loop_
_entity_poly.entity_id
_entity_poly.type
_entity_poly.pdbx_seq_one_letter_code
_entity_poly.pdbx_strand_id
1 'polypeptide(L)'
;MDKRPPNQATPPGVKIRTLVSGDRLQIAFTWEGQECRELLPVCSINKSSIQRAASLRDEIRRKIAEGNFSYAEYFPDSPKAAAPSKSNPLMETLLQKQLDIYARQVKNGQMSPSTYNGYAKAITGARMCRWHGLQVGEVLPSLLRDWVSEMDCTSKAIRNMLTPLRSLFEDALNDELIDFNPFERIALSKLIRQTAKASDYVVTPFSAAERESILKACRPDERPMLQFWFETGLRPGELQALLWTHIDWDRSVARIELNQVAGVIKGPKTAAGIRDVELSTEALAALRAQRPISKLKGERIWLNPRTGEPWNTDAQIRKTLWQPVCKRAGVEYRNPYQVRHTYASALLTGGANPWYVASQMGHEDVEMVFRTYGKFIKDDYQKPKPQLTFVSGGQ
;
A
#
# COMPACT_ATOMS: atom_id res chain seq x y z
N MET A 1 14.59 4.75 77.81
CA MET A 1 15.63 5.68 77.43
C MET A 1 15.99 5.37 75.97
N ASP A 2 15.44 6.14 75.09
CA ASP A 2 15.50 5.96 73.64
C ASP A 2 16.81 6.61 73.10
N LYS A 3 17.83 5.79 72.88
CA LYS A 3 19.09 6.27 72.27
C LYS A 3 18.89 6.34 70.71
N ARG A 4 18.48 7.49 70.23
CA ARG A 4 18.62 7.80 68.77
C ARG A 4 20.11 7.73 68.43
N PRO A 5 20.52 6.97 67.43
CA PRO A 5 21.89 7.01 66.93
C PRO A 5 22.22 8.42 66.35
N PRO A 6 23.49 8.86 66.43
CA PRO A 6 23.90 10.17 66.02
C PRO A 6 23.58 10.36 64.54
N ASN A 7 23.13 11.58 64.18
CA ASN A 7 22.76 12.00 62.83
C ASN A 7 23.95 11.81 61.88
N GLN A 8 24.11 10.62 61.27
CA GLN A 8 25.16 10.34 60.30
C GLN A 8 24.73 11.00 58.97
N ALA A 9 25.51 11.97 58.54
CA ALA A 9 25.33 12.61 57.26
C ALA A 9 25.39 11.54 56.14
N THR A 10 24.30 11.38 55.38
CA THR A 10 24.23 10.45 54.24
C THR A 10 24.57 11.18 52.94
N PRO A 11 25.33 10.55 52.01
CA PRO A 11 25.60 11.12 50.69
C PRO A 11 24.31 11.39 49.91
N PRO A 12 24.34 12.31 48.93
CA PRO A 12 23.18 12.60 48.06
C PRO A 12 22.59 11.32 47.45
N GLY A 13 21.27 11.13 47.57
CA GLY A 13 20.55 9.97 47.03
C GLY A 13 20.64 8.69 47.90
N VAL A 14 21.26 8.73 49.08
CA VAL A 14 21.21 7.67 50.09
C VAL A 14 20.46 8.21 51.29
N LYS A 15 19.49 7.45 51.82
CA LYS A 15 18.69 7.80 53.00
C LYS A 15 18.58 6.62 53.95
N ILE A 16 18.50 6.90 55.25
CA ILE A 16 18.13 5.92 56.28
C ILE A 16 16.60 6.01 56.41
N ARG A 17 15.94 4.87 56.24
CA ARG A 17 14.48 4.72 56.43
C ARG A 17 14.22 3.89 57.68
N THR A 18 13.51 4.47 58.62
CA THR A 18 13.01 3.78 59.80
C THR A 18 11.71 3.08 59.47
N LEU A 19 11.70 1.77 59.54
CA LEU A 19 10.57 0.89 59.27
C LEU A 19 10.19 0.17 60.59
N VAL A 20 9.02 -0.44 60.66
CA VAL A 20 8.59 -1.28 61.81
C VAL A 20 9.55 -2.44 62.02
N SER A 21 10.19 -2.94 60.98
CA SER A 21 11.19 -4.01 60.97
C SER A 21 12.63 -3.55 61.29
N GLY A 22 12.83 -2.25 61.58
CA GLY A 22 14.15 -1.65 61.84
C GLY A 22 14.61 -0.68 60.77
N ASP A 23 15.75 -0.05 61.00
CA ASP A 23 16.33 0.92 60.06
C ASP A 23 16.94 0.23 58.83
N ARG A 24 16.66 0.75 57.64
CA ARG A 24 17.23 0.28 56.36
C ARG A 24 17.79 1.44 55.54
N LEU A 25 18.79 1.15 54.71
CA LEU A 25 19.33 2.07 53.75
C LEU A 25 18.43 2.06 52.50
N GLN A 26 18.11 3.23 51.95
CA GLN A 26 17.42 3.43 50.69
C GLN A 26 18.33 4.20 49.74
N ILE A 27 18.43 3.74 48.50
CA ILE A 27 19.10 4.48 47.42
C ILE A 27 18.07 5.03 46.43
N ALA A 28 18.37 6.18 45.86
CA ALA A 28 17.55 6.83 44.85
C ALA A 28 18.38 7.11 43.61
N PHE A 29 17.84 6.73 42.44
CA PHE A 29 18.46 6.94 41.14
C PHE A 29 17.35 7.13 40.08
N THR A 30 17.70 7.69 38.91
CA THR A 30 16.76 7.84 37.79
C THR A 30 16.99 6.73 36.80
N TRP A 31 15.94 6.02 36.41
CA TRP A 31 15.93 4.98 35.38
C TRP A 31 14.72 5.18 34.47
N GLU A 32 14.91 5.16 33.15
CA GLU A 32 13.85 5.42 32.15
C GLU A 32 13.06 6.71 32.41
N GLY A 33 13.74 7.76 32.85
CA GLY A 33 13.13 9.07 33.15
C GLY A 33 12.35 9.14 34.46
N GLN A 34 12.24 8.04 35.21
CA GLN A 34 11.53 7.98 36.48
C GLN A 34 12.50 7.88 37.66
N GLU A 35 12.17 8.54 38.77
CA GLU A 35 12.91 8.39 40.03
C GLU A 35 12.58 7.03 40.68
N CYS A 36 13.58 6.18 40.79
CA CYS A 36 13.52 4.89 41.50
C CYS A 36 14.09 5.00 42.89
N ARG A 37 13.44 4.38 43.85
CA ARG A 37 13.85 4.36 45.28
C ARG A 37 13.78 2.92 45.77
N GLU A 38 14.95 2.31 46.02
CA GLU A 38 15.06 0.92 46.42
C GLU A 38 15.62 0.78 47.84
N LEU A 39 15.02 -0.11 48.63
CA LEU A 39 15.49 -0.47 49.97
C LEU A 39 16.53 -1.56 49.86
N LEU A 40 17.72 -1.31 50.44
CA LEU A 40 18.77 -2.31 50.47
C LEU A 40 18.50 -3.39 51.53
N PRO A 41 19.10 -4.57 51.42
CA PRO A 41 19.00 -5.62 52.42
C PRO A 41 19.30 -5.11 53.84
N VAL A 42 18.72 -5.74 54.86
CA VAL A 42 18.92 -5.38 56.24
C VAL A 42 20.40 -5.51 56.60
N CYS A 43 20.99 -4.43 57.09
CA CYS A 43 22.37 -4.41 57.58
C CYS A 43 22.55 -3.43 58.74
N SER A 44 23.60 -3.58 59.52
CA SER A 44 23.95 -2.60 60.54
C SER A 44 24.30 -1.26 59.92
N ILE A 45 23.61 -0.18 60.33
CA ILE A 45 23.84 1.15 59.79
C ILE A 45 25.08 1.76 60.46
N ASN A 46 26.13 1.86 59.66
CA ASN A 46 27.41 2.46 60.03
C ASN A 46 28.06 3.17 58.81
N LYS A 47 29.13 3.87 59.04
CA LYS A 47 29.83 4.61 57.99
C LYS A 47 30.20 3.74 56.78
N SER A 48 30.59 2.47 57.02
CA SER A 48 30.95 1.54 55.96
C SER A 48 29.74 1.10 55.09
N SER A 49 28.59 0.81 55.75
CA SER A 49 27.36 0.42 55.02
C SER A 49 26.77 1.58 54.22
N ILE A 50 26.83 2.82 54.73
CA ILE A 50 26.43 4.03 54.04
C ILE A 50 27.34 4.26 52.82
N GLN A 51 28.64 4.08 52.95
CA GLN A 51 29.60 4.21 51.83
C GLN A 51 29.36 3.14 50.76
N ARG A 52 29.08 1.90 51.13
CA ARG A 52 28.70 0.83 50.18
C ARG A 52 27.41 1.15 49.43
N ALA A 53 26.41 1.69 50.11
CA ALA A 53 25.17 2.12 49.46
C ALA A 53 25.40 3.24 48.45
N ALA A 54 26.30 4.19 48.77
CA ALA A 54 26.67 5.25 47.82
C ALA A 54 27.43 4.69 46.61
N SER A 55 28.39 3.80 46.80
CA SER A 55 29.15 3.14 45.74
C SER A 55 28.22 2.33 44.80
N LEU A 56 27.29 1.56 45.38
CA LEU A 56 26.29 0.82 44.60
C LEU A 56 25.40 1.75 43.77
N ARG A 57 24.96 2.86 44.35
CA ARG A 57 24.19 3.87 43.60
C ARG A 57 24.96 4.46 42.42
N ASP A 58 26.24 4.77 42.61
CA ASP A 58 27.09 5.35 41.57
C ASP A 58 27.42 4.31 40.51
N GLU A 59 27.60 3.04 40.85
CA GLU A 59 27.69 1.93 39.88
C GLU A 59 26.44 1.80 39.06
N ILE A 60 25.25 1.80 39.66
CA ILE A 60 23.96 1.74 38.96
C ILE A 60 23.83 2.91 37.99
N ARG A 61 24.16 4.15 38.42
CA ARG A 61 24.09 5.32 37.57
C ARG A 61 25.06 5.24 36.35
N ARG A 62 26.25 4.68 36.58
CA ARG A 62 27.20 4.43 35.47
C ARG A 62 26.65 3.38 34.53
N LYS A 63 26.14 2.25 35.02
CA LYS A 63 25.52 1.20 34.19
C LYS A 63 24.33 1.70 33.37
N ILE A 64 23.52 2.59 33.97
CA ILE A 64 22.40 3.26 33.27
C ILE A 64 22.94 4.15 32.13
N ALA A 65 23.98 4.93 32.38
CA ALA A 65 24.60 5.79 31.39
C ALA A 65 25.24 4.99 30.23
N GLU A 66 25.78 3.82 30.52
CA GLU A 66 26.37 2.87 29.54
C GLU A 66 25.30 2.02 28.82
N GLY A 67 24.02 2.12 29.20
CA GLY A 67 22.92 1.32 28.64
C GLY A 67 22.89 -0.16 29.05
N ASN A 68 23.69 -0.54 30.05
CA ASN A 68 23.90 -1.93 30.50
C ASN A 68 23.28 -2.23 31.89
N PHE A 69 22.35 -1.41 32.36
CA PHE A 69 21.69 -1.63 33.63
C PHE A 69 20.53 -2.62 33.52
N SER A 70 20.51 -3.65 34.34
CA SER A 70 19.40 -4.60 34.52
C SER A 70 18.81 -4.48 35.92
N TYR A 71 17.54 -4.11 36.01
CA TYR A 71 16.84 -3.96 37.27
C TYR A 71 16.80 -5.28 38.06
N ALA A 72 16.58 -6.40 37.38
CA ALA A 72 16.52 -7.74 37.98
C ALA A 72 17.87 -8.21 38.53
N GLU A 73 18.99 -7.75 37.97
CA GLU A 73 20.34 -8.08 38.46
C GLU A 73 20.63 -7.44 39.81
N TYR A 74 20.20 -6.20 40.01
CA TYR A 74 20.48 -5.42 41.22
C TYR A 74 19.39 -5.52 42.27
N PHE A 75 18.12 -5.69 41.87
CA PHE A 75 16.95 -5.72 42.75
C PHE A 75 15.95 -6.80 42.34
N PRO A 76 16.31 -8.09 42.45
CA PRO A 76 15.46 -9.19 41.94
C PRO A 76 14.08 -9.26 42.63
N ASP A 77 13.98 -8.78 43.86
CA ASP A 77 12.74 -8.78 44.67
C ASP A 77 11.89 -7.50 44.45
N SER A 78 12.35 -6.56 43.66
CA SER A 78 11.59 -5.34 43.39
C SER A 78 10.46 -5.62 42.36
N PRO A 79 9.25 -5.08 42.59
CA PRO A 79 8.20 -5.14 41.60
C PRO A 79 8.63 -4.59 40.21
N LYS A 80 9.62 -3.72 40.18
CA LYS A 80 10.20 -3.16 38.97
C LYS A 80 11.15 -4.12 38.22
N ALA A 81 11.67 -5.14 38.92
CA ALA A 81 12.45 -6.22 38.30
C ALA A 81 11.57 -7.13 37.42
N ALA A 82 10.31 -7.27 37.82
CA ALA A 82 9.31 -8.05 37.09
C ALA A 82 8.59 -7.25 36.01
N ALA A 83 8.81 -5.94 35.92
CA ALA A 83 8.34 -5.16 34.77
C ALA A 83 9.09 -5.67 33.54
N PRO A 84 8.41 -6.26 32.55
CA PRO A 84 9.09 -6.66 31.33
C PRO A 84 9.78 -5.42 30.77
N SER A 85 11.09 -5.49 30.53
CA SER A 85 11.73 -4.50 29.66
C SER A 85 10.88 -4.43 28.42
N LYS A 86 10.41 -3.22 28.03
CA LYS A 86 9.59 -3.08 26.80
C LYS A 86 10.30 -3.86 25.71
N SER A 87 9.62 -4.87 25.19
CA SER A 87 10.14 -5.63 24.07
C SER A 87 10.46 -4.63 22.96
N ASN A 88 11.68 -4.57 22.52
CA ASN A 88 12.11 -3.70 21.42
C ASN A 88 12.56 -4.58 20.25
N PRO A 89 11.61 -5.20 19.54
CA PRO A 89 11.91 -6.16 18.49
C PRO A 89 12.58 -5.49 17.29
N LEU A 90 13.34 -6.29 16.51
CA LEU A 90 13.91 -5.85 15.26
C LEU A 90 12.82 -5.53 14.24
N MET A 91 13.04 -4.50 13.46
CA MET A 91 12.17 -4.10 12.35
C MET A 91 11.92 -5.23 11.35
N GLU A 92 12.93 -6.05 11.08
CA GLU A 92 12.82 -7.24 10.22
C GLU A 92 11.74 -8.21 10.72
N THR A 93 11.71 -8.49 12.02
CA THR A 93 10.72 -9.37 12.65
C THR A 93 9.31 -8.79 12.53
N LEU A 94 9.16 -7.49 12.73
CA LEU A 94 7.86 -6.82 12.62
C LEU A 94 7.39 -6.73 11.16
N LEU A 95 8.28 -6.48 10.21
CA LEU A 95 7.97 -6.49 8.78
C LEU A 95 7.52 -7.88 8.31
N GLN A 96 8.15 -8.95 8.81
CA GLN A 96 7.71 -10.31 8.51
C GLN A 96 6.33 -10.59 9.14
N LYS A 97 6.10 -10.22 10.40
CA LYS A 97 4.78 -10.31 11.06
C LYS A 97 3.70 -9.60 10.24
N GLN A 98 4.03 -8.42 9.68
CA GLN A 98 3.11 -7.65 8.84
C GLN A 98 2.77 -8.37 7.52
N LEU A 99 3.75 -9.03 6.89
CA LEU A 99 3.51 -9.87 5.71
C LEU A 99 2.58 -11.04 6.03
N ASP A 100 2.77 -11.68 7.17
CA ASP A 100 1.93 -12.81 7.60
C ASP A 100 0.48 -12.36 7.89
N ILE A 101 0.31 -11.16 8.45
CA ILE A 101 -1.02 -10.53 8.63
C ILE A 101 -1.69 -10.33 7.27
N TYR A 102 -0.99 -9.72 6.31
CA TYR A 102 -1.52 -9.48 4.96
C TYR A 102 -1.84 -10.78 4.22
N ALA A 103 -1.01 -11.82 4.36
CA ALA A 103 -1.27 -13.13 3.78
C ALA A 103 -2.57 -13.76 4.34
N ARG A 104 -2.80 -13.63 5.65
CA ARG A 104 -4.06 -14.07 6.29
C ARG A 104 -5.26 -13.27 5.80
N GLN A 105 -5.14 -11.95 5.63
CA GLN A 105 -6.19 -11.11 5.08
C GLN A 105 -6.55 -11.49 3.64
N VAL A 106 -5.57 -11.90 2.82
CA VAL A 106 -5.84 -12.44 1.47
C VAL A 106 -6.63 -13.74 1.56
N LYS A 107 -6.21 -14.66 2.43
CA LYS A 107 -6.90 -15.95 2.63
C LYS A 107 -8.36 -15.76 3.07
N ASN A 108 -8.62 -14.75 3.88
CA ASN A 108 -9.96 -14.43 4.39
C ASN A 108 -10.78 -13.52 3.44
N GLY A 109 -10.26 -13.19 2.25
CA GLY A 109 -10.95 -12.31 1.28
C GLY A 109 -10.97 -10.82 1.65
N GLN A 110 -10.32 -10.42 2.73
CA GLN A 110 -10.26 -9.03 3.23
C GLN A 110 -9.28 -8.16 2.43
N MET A 111 -8.28 -8.77 1.81
CA MET A 111 -7.29 -8.09 0.97
C MET A 111 -7.18 -8.75 -0.40
N SER A 112 -7.01 -7.93 -1.44
CA SER A 112 -6.80 -8.50 -2.78
C SER A 112 -5.38 -9.04 -2.95
N PRO A 113 -5.18 -10.17 -3.67
CA PRO A 113 -3.84 -10.70 -3.96
C PRO A 113 -2.90 -9.68 -4.62
N SER A 114 -3.44 -8.78 -5.46
CA SER A 114 -2.64 -7.73 -6.10
C SER A 114 -2.13 -6.68 -5.11
N THR A 115 -2.92 -6.35 -4.08
CA THR A 115 -2.52 -5.43 -3.00
C THR A 115 -1.42 -6.08 -2.15
N TYR A 116 -1.62 -7.33 -1.76
CA TYR A 116 -0.61 -8.12 -1.06
C TYR A 116 0.72 -8.17 -1.83
N ASN A 117 0.68 -8.51 -3.11
CA ASN A 117 1.88 -8.57 -3.95
C ASN A 117 2.61 -7.21 -4.02
N GLY A 118 1.86 -6.10 -4.03
CA GLY A 118 2.42 -4.75 -3.97
C GLY A 118 3.13 -4.47 -2.64
N TYR A 119 2.51 -4.80 -1.52
CA TYR A 119 3.09 -4.63 -0.19
C TYR A 119 4.26 -5.60 0.06
N ALA A 120 4.13 -6.85 -0.37
CA ALA A 120 5.23 -7.81 -0.28
C ALA A 120 6.48 -7.31 -1.02
N LYS A 121 6.32 -6.80 -2.24
CA LYS A 121 7.44 -6.18 -2.99
C LYS A 121 8.01 -4.94 -2.29
N ALA A 122 7.18 -4.15 -1.60
CA ALA A 122 7.66 -3.00 -0.85
C ALA A 122 8.48 -3.45 0.36
N ILE A 123 7.99 -4.42 1.13
CA ILE A 123 8.62 -4.94 2.35
C ILE A 123 9.92 -5.69 2.03
N THR A 124 9.93 -6.55 1.00
CA THR A 124 11.12 -7.35 0.63
C THR A 124 12.08 -6.61 -0.31
N GLY A 125 11.73 -5.39 -0.70
CA GLY A 125 12.57 -4.59 -1.61
C GLY A 125 13.81 -4.01 -0.93
N ALA A 126 14.90 -3.85 -1.69
CA ALA A 126 16.19 -3.36 -1.19
C ALA A 126 16.10 -2.04 -0.38
N ARG A 127 15.14 -1.16 -0.71
CA ARG A 127 14.94 0.09 0.03
C ARG A 127 14.47 -0.13 1.47
N MET A 128 13.70 -1.21 1.73
CA MET A 128 13.22 -1.54 3.07
C MET A 128 14.29 -2.24 3.92
N CYS A 129 15.27 -2.91 3.30
CA CYS A 129 16.32 -3.64 4.01
C CYS A 129 17.18 -2.73 4.93
N ARG A 130 17.20 -1.41 4.68
CA ARG A 130 17.91 -0.47 5.57
C ARG A 130 17.39 -0.47 7.01
N TRP A 131 16.17 -0.93 7.22
CA TRP A 131 15.54 -0.97 8.54
C TRP A 131 15.79 -2.28 9.29
N HIS A 132 16.21 -3.36 8.61
CA HIS A 132 16.21 -4.72 9.14
C HIS A 132 17.01 -4.87 10.44
N GLY A 133 18.19 -4.28 10.51
CA GLY A 133 19.07 -4.37 11.68
C GLY A 133 18.72 -3.43 12.84
N LEU A 134 17.70 -2.57 12.68
CA LEU A 134 17.30 -1.61 13.70
C LEU A 134 16.19 -2.20 14.59
N GLN A 135 16.20 -1.84 15.86
CA GLN A 135 15.05 -2.05 16.74
C GLN A 135 13.96 -1.01 16.42
N VAL A 136 12.70 -1.35 16.66
CA VAL A 136 11.56 -0.47 16.29
C VAL A 136 11.64 0.90 16.97
N GLY A 137 12.09 0.96 18.21
CA GLY A 137 12.27 2.21 18.97
C GLY A 137 13.44 3.09 18.48
N GLU A 138 14.35 2.55 17.66
CA GLU A 138 15.47 3.31 17.10
C GLU A 138 15.10 4.07 15.82
N VAL A 139 13.92 3.79 15.23
CA VAL A 139 13.48 4.46 14.01
C VAL A 139 12.90 5.84 14.33
N LEU A 140 13.78 6.83 14.30
CA LEU A 140 13.44 8.23 14.60
C LEU A 140 12.76 8.93 13.41
N PRO A 141 11.94 9.97 13.67
CA PRO A 141 11.34 10.80 12.61
C PRO A 141 12.36 11.40 11.62
N SER A 142 13.58 11.72 12.08
CA SER A 142 14.67 12.20 11.22
C SER A 142 15.08 11.15 10.18
N LEU A 143 15.28 9.90 10.60
CA LEU A 143 15.66 8.81 9.71
C LEU A 143 14.60 8.55 8.63
N LEU A 144 13.31 8.65 9.00
CA LEU A 144 12.22 8.53 8.02
C LEU A 144 12.20 9.71 7.04
N ARG A 145 12.42 10.94 7.52
CA ARG A 145 12.51 12.12 6.64
C ARG A 145 13.65 11.98 5.63
N ASP A 146 14.83 11.61 6.12
CA ASP A 146 16.02 11.45 5.26
C ASP A 146 15.78 10.36 4.22
N TRP A 147 15.25 9.21 4.65
CA TRP A 147 14.91 8.12 3.75
C TRP A 147 13.90 8.51 2.66
N VAL A 148 12.82 9.21 3.02
CA VAL A 148 11.82 9.68 2.04
C VAL A 148 12.45 10.72 1.11
N SER A 149 13.33 11.59 1.60
CA SER A 149 14.02 12.62 0.79
C SER A 149 14.96 12.03 -0.24
N GLU A 150 15.53 10.86 0.02
CA GLU A 150 16.41 10.12 -0.89
C GLU A 150 15.64 9.33 -1.97
N MET A 151 14.30 9.23 -1.86
CA MET A 151 13.51 8.42 -2.77
C MET A 151 13.35 9.05 -4.14
N ASP A 152 14.00 8.45 -5.14
CA ASP A 152 13.92 8.84 -6.54
C ASP A 152 12.75 8.09 -7.24
N CYS A 153 11.50 8.43 -6.88
CA CYS A 153 10.30 7.79 -7.45
C CYS A 153 9.04 8.68 -7.33
N THR A 154 7.95 8.24 -7.95
CA THR A 154 6.69 9.01 -7.95
C THR A 154 6.02 9.03 -6.58
N SER A 155 5.20 10.07 -6.31
CA SER A 155 4.40 10.18 -5.07
C SER A 155 3.59 8.92 -4.77
N LYS A 156 3.04 8.27 -5.79
CA LYS A 156 2.27 7.02 -5.65
C LYS A 156 3.17 5.87 -5.20
N ALA A 157 4.37 5.75 -5.77
CA ALA A 157 5.32 4.71 -5.39
C ALA A 157 5.82 4.90 -3.95
N ILE A 158 6.11 6.14 -3.55
CA ILE A 158 6.49 6.47 -2.17
C ILE A 158 5.36 6.05 -1.21
N ARG A 159 4.12 6.50 -1.46
CA ARG A 159 2.98 6.15 -0.58
C ARG A 159 2.77 4.64 -0.47
N ASN A 160 2.83 3.92 -1.58
CA ASN A 160 2.68 2.46 -1.58
C ASN A 160 3.77 1.77 -0.74
N MET A 161 4.98 2.29 -0.76
CA MET A 161 6.09 1.77 0.04
C MET A 161 5.93 2.09 1.53
N LEU A 162 5.41 3.29 1.85
CA LEU A 162 5.22 3.71 3.23
C LEU A 162 3.99 3.08 3.90
N THR A 163 2.99 2.64 3.13
CA THR A 163 1.74 2.08 3.70
C THR A 163 2.00 0.92 4.67
N PRO A 164 2.72 -0.16 4.30
CA PRO A 164 2.97 -1.26 5.24
C PRO A 164 3.83 -0.84 6.43
N LEU A 165 4.75 0.11 6.25
CA LEU A 165 5.57 0.62 7.34
C LEU A 165 4.75 1.45 8.34
N ARG A 166 3.80 2.24 7.86
CA ARG A 166 2.87 2.98 8.72
C ARG A 166 1.99 2.05 9.55
N SER A 167 1.40 1.03 8.93
CA SER A 167 0.65 0.01 9.65
C SER A 167 1.49 -0.66 10.75
N LEU A 168 2.75 -0.99 10.45
CA LEU A 168 3.66 -1.57 11.42
C LEU A 168 3.87 -0.66 12.63
N PHE A 169 4.09 0.65 12.42
CA PHE A 169 4.28 1.60 13.53
C PHE A 169 2.98 1.91 14.28
N GLU A 170 1.82 1.85 13.63
CA GLU A 170 0.52 1.92 14.28
C GLU A 170 0.32 0.71 15.22
N ASP A 171 0.61 -0.50 14.73
CA ASP A 171 0.55 -1.73 15.54
C ASP A 171 1.58 -1.70 16.68
N ALA A 172 2.81 -1.26 16.42
CA ALA A 172 3.85 -1.16 17.45
C ALA A 172 3.51 -0.17 18.56
N LEU A 173 2.83 0.93 18.24
CA LEU A 173 2.31 1.88 19.24
C LEU A 173 1.17 1.26 20.05
N ASN A 174 0.22 0.58 19.39
CA ASN A 174 -0.91 -0.09 20.04
C ASN A 174 -0.46 -1.26 20.94
N ASP A 175 0.60 -1.96 20.54
CA ASP A 175 1.23 -3.05 21.30
C ASP A 175 2.20 -2.52 22.40
N GLU A 176 2.26 -1.20 22.62
CA GLU A 176 3.13 -0.51 23.59
C GLU A 176 4.63 -0.78 23.41
N LEU A 177 5.06 -1.20 22.20
CA LEU A 177 6.47 -1.42 21.88
C LEU A 177 7.24 -0.10 21.75
N ILE A 178 6.55 0.97 21.37
CA ILE A 178 7.08 2.34 21.23
C ILE A 178 6.18 3.34 21.95
N ASP A 179 6.74 4.47 22.36
CA ASP A 179 6.01 5.53 23.08
C ASP A 179 5.31 6.53 22.14
N PHE A 180 5.70 6.59 20.88
CA PHE A 180 5.09 7.45 19.88
C PHE A 180 5.30 6.88 18.46
N ASN A 181 4.37 7.17 17.55
CA ASN A 181 4.52 6.81 16.15
C ASN A 181 5.40 7.88 15.43
N PRO A 182 6.56 7.50 14.86
CA PRO A 182 7.46 8.48 14.22
C PRO A 182 6.83 9.16 13.00
N PHE A 183 5.82 8.57 12.35
CA PHE A 183 5.09 9.18 11.23
C PHE A 183 4.24 10.38 11.64
N GLU A 184 3.76 10.44 12.88
CA GLU A 184 2.93 11.56 13.38
C GLU A 184 3.74 12.86 13.53
N ARG A 185 5.06 12.74 13.68
CA ARG A 185 5.98 13.87 13.81
C ARG A 185 6.58 14.34 12.48
N ILE A 186 6.01 13.89 11.35
CA ILE A 186 6.49 14.23 10.01
C ILE A 186 5.35 14.81 9.20
N ALA A 187 5.55 15.96 8.57
CA ALA A 187 4.65 16.53 7.57
C ALA A 187 4.78 15.76 6.25
N LEU A 188 4.40 14.45 6.27
CA LEU A 188 4.67 13.49 5.20
C LEU A 188 4.14 13.93 3.83
N SER A 189 2.93 14.49 3.78
CA SER A 189 2.33 14.96 2.52
C SER A 189 3.13 16.11 1.88
N LYS A 190 3.68 17.02 2.70
CA LYS A 190 4.55 18.11 2.26
C LYS A 190 5.89 17.55 1.76
N LEU A 191 6.49 16.65 2.52
CA LEU A 191 7.76 16.00 2.19
C LEU A 191 7.66 15.25 0.85
N ILE A 192 6.64 14.38 0.68
CA ILE A 192 6.42 13.64 -0.57
C ILE A 192 6.23 14.58 -1.76
N ARG A 193 5.49 15.69 -1.59
CA ARG A 193 5.29 16.66 -2.68
C ARG A 193 6.58 17.34 -3.11
N GLN A 194 7.52 17.55 -2.19
CA GLN A 194 8.82 18.18 -2.46
C GLN A 194 9.82 17.20 -3.09
N THR A 195 9.73 15.92 -2.73
CA THR A 195 10.73 14.90 -3.11
C THR A 195 10.32 14.13 -4.36
N ALA A 196 9.02 13.84 -4.51
CA ALA A 196 8.55 12.92 -5.54
C ALA A 196 8.79 13.46 -6.95
N LYS A 197 9.28 12.58 -7.83
CA LYS A 197 9.31 12.84 -9.26
C LYS A 197 7.91 12.96 -9.85
N ALA A 198 7.79 13.77 -10.88
CA ALA A 198 6.61 13.74 -11.74
C ALA A 198 6.42 12.35 -12.35
N SER A 199 5.18 11.99 -12.66
CA SER A 199 4.92 10.74 -13.38
C SER A 199 5.22 10.92 -14.84
N ASP A 200 6.04 10.05 -15.39
CA ASP A 200 6.33 10.02 -16.85
C ASP A 200 5.16 9.40 -17.65
N TYR A 201 4.10 8.94 -16.96
CA TYR A 201 2.96 8.36 -17.62
C TYR A 201 2.11 9.44 -18.29
N VAL A 202 2.10 9.39 -19.63
CA VAL A 202 1.29 10.26 -20.45
C VAL A 202 0.19 9.46 -21.14
N VAL A 203 -1.01 10.01 -21.16
CA VAL A 203 -2.11 9.47 -21.96
C VAL A 203 -1.85 9.85 -23.43
N THR A 204 -1.48 8.83 -24.21
CA THR A 204 -1.13 8.95 -25.63
C THR A 204 -1.97 7.94 -26.44
N PRO A 205 -3.24 8.27 -26.76
CA PRO A 205 -4.10 7.39 -27.55
C PRO A 205 -3.49 7.09 -28.93
N PHE A 206 -3.83 5.94 -29.48
CA PHE A 206 -3.49 5.61 -30.86
C PHE A 206 -4.36 6.41 -31.82
N SER A 207 -3.77 6.93 -32.91
CA SER A 207 -4.50 7.52 -34.01
C SER A 207 -5.27 6.44 -34.78
N ALA A 208 -6.23 6.86 -35.61
CA ALA A 208 -6.98 5.96 -36.50
C ALA A 208 -6.03 5.17 -37.41
N ALA A 209 -5.01 5.84 -37.96
CA ALA A 209 -4.02 5.21 -38.86
C ALA A 209 -3.15 4.17 -38.10
N GLU A 210 -2.70 4.49 -36.86
CA GLU A 210 -1.94 3.54 -36.04
C GLU A 210 -2.79 2.33 -35.67
N ARG A 211 -4.07 2.54 -35.27
CA ARG A 211 -5.02 1.46 -34.99
C ARG A 211 -5.20 0.55 -36.20
N GLU A 212 -5.40 1.13 -37.37
CA GLU A 212 -5.54 0.37 -38.63
C GLU A 212 -4.28 -0.43 -38.94
N SER A 213 -3.10 0.16 -38.78
CA SER A 213 -1.80 -0.50 -38.97
C SER A 213 -1.62 -1.67 -38.02
N ILE A 214 -1.99 -1.49 -36.74
CA ILE A 214 -1.96 -2.55 -35.74
C ILE A 214 -2.87 -3.72 -36.14
N LEU A 215 -4.12 -3.42 -36.52
CA LEU A 215 -5.08 -4.45 -36.89
C LEU A 215 -4.71 -5.18 -38.19
N LYS A 216 -4.08 -4.48 -39.16
CA LYS A 216 -3.56 -5.09 -40.40
C LYS A 216 -2.35 -6.01 -40.13
N ALA A 217 -1.52 -5.67 -39.18
CA ALA A 217 -0.34 -6.45 -38.79
C ALA A 217 -0.65 -7.68 -37.91
N CYS A 218 -1.90 -7.82 -37.44
CA CYS A 218 -2.34 -8.98 -36.69
C CYS A 218 -2.41 -10.24 -37.55
N ARG A 219 -2.05 -11.37 -36.97
CA ARG A 219 -2.40 -12.68 -37.56
C ARG A 219 -3.91 -12.94 -37.42
N PRO A 220 -4.48 -13.86 -38.21
CA PRO A 220 -5.92 -14.15 -38.18
C PRO A 220 -6.43 -14.53 -36.76
N ASP A 221 -5.61 -15.20 -35.94
CA ASP A 221 -5.92 -15.63 -34.60
C ASP A 221 -5.70 -14.54 -33.53
N GLU A 222 -4.97 -13.46 -33.84
CA GLU A 222 -4.71 -12.32 -32.97
C GLU A 222 -5.71 -11.18 -33.14
N ARG A 223 -6.14 -10.98 -34.41
CA ARG A 223 -6.93 -9.82 -34.85
C ARG A 223 -8.26 -9.69 -34.11
N PRO A 224 -9.06 -10.74 -33.88
CA PRO A 224 -10.37 -10.60 -33.25
C PRO A 224 -10.26 -9.99 -31.83
N MET A 225 -9.30 -10.45 -31.01
CA MET A 225 -9.11 -9.95 -29.67
C MET A 225 -8.72 -8.46 -29.63
N LEU A 226 -7.78 -8.05 -30.52
CA LEU A 226 -7.32 -6.67 -30.51
C LEU A 226 -8.38 -5.72 -31.12
N GLN A 227 -9.13 -6.15 -32.16
CA GLN A 227 -10.25 -5.40 -32.69
C GLN A 227 -11.31 -5.16 -31.64
N PHE A 228 -11.76 -6.23 -30.96
CA PHE A 228 -12.73 -6.13 -29.88
C PHE A 228 -12.22 -5.20 -28.75
N TRP A 229 -10.95 -5.28 -28.40
CA TRP A 229 -10.37 -4.44 -27.35
C TRP A 229 -10.41 -2.95 -27.71
N PHE A 230 -10.07 -2.59 -28.95
CA PHE A 230 -10.18 -1.21 -29.41
C PHE A 230 -11.64 -0.71 -29.47
N GLU A 231 -12.60 -1.60 -29.73
CA GLU A 231 -14.03 -1.27 -29.82
C GLU A 231 -14.73 -1.16 -28.46
N THR A 232 -14.15 -1.70 -27.39
CA THR A 232 -14.79 -1.76 -26.08
C THR A 232 -14.03 -1.05 -24.96
N GLY A 233 -12.73 -0.80 -25.15
CA GLY A 233 -11.87 -0.17 -24.15
C GLY A 233 -11.81 -0.90 -22.80
N LEU A 234 -12.10 -2.18 -22.75
CA LEU A 234 -12.09 -2.97 -21.51
C LEU A 234 -10.72 -2.92 -20.82
N ARG A 235 -10.73 -2.98 -19.49
CA ARG A 235 -9.47 -3.18 -18.74
C ARG A 235 -8.86 -4.53 -19.12
N PRO A 236 -7.53 -4.68 -19.13
CA PRO A 236 -6.91 -5.96 -19.53
C PRO A 236 -7.48 -7.17 -18.79
N GLY A 237 -7.70 -7.05 -17.48
CA GLY A 237 -8.25 -8.14 -16.68
C GLY A 237 -9.73 -8.42 -16.95
N GLU A 238 -10.54 -7.42 -17.33
CA GLU A 238 -11.92 -7.60 -17.77
C GLU A 238 -11.96 -8.35 -19.10
N LEU A 239 -11.10 -7.95 -20.04
CA LEU A 239 -10.94 -8.62 -21.32
C LEU A 239 -10.56 -10.09 -21.14
N GLN A 240 -9.56 -10.38 -20.29
CA GLN A 240 -9.11 -11.75 -19.97
C GLN A 240 -10.23 -12.61 -19.34
N ALA A 241 -11.06 -11.99 -18.52
CA ALA A 241 -12.11 -12.69 -17.76
C ALA A 241 -13.41 -12.90 -18.55
N LEU A 242 -13.55 -12.30 -19.75
CA LEU A 242 -14.80 -12.32 -20.50
C LEU A 242 -15.16 -13.73 -20.97
N LEU A 243 -16.43 -14.11 -20.75
CA LEU A 243 -16.97 -15.41 -21.09
C LEU A 243 -17.96 -15.27 -22.26
N TRP A 244 -18.19 -16.36 -23.01
CA TRP A 244 -19.19 -16.41 -24.05
C TRP A 244 -20.62 -16.21 -23.52
N THR A 245 -20.90 -16.58 -22.27
CA THR A 245 -22.18 -16.38 -21.59
C THR A 245 -22.44 -14.92 -21.23
N HIS A 246 -21.40 -14.08 -21.22
CA HIS A 246 -21.54 -12.64 -20.96
C HIS A 246 -21.97 -11.83 -22.20
N ILE A 247 -22.06 -12.45 -23.36
CA ILE A 247 -22.45 -11.77 -24.59
C ILE A 247 -23.94 -11.97 -24.83
N ASP A 248 -24.67 -10.86 -24.75
CA ASP A 248 -26.07 -10.77 -25.19
C ASP A 248 -26.09 -10.30 -26.64
N TRP A 249 -26.34 -11.25 -27.52
CA TRP A 249 -26.35 -11.02 -28.99
C TRP A 249 -27.56 -10.20 -29.46
N ASP A 250 -28.69 -10.34 -28.77
CA ASP A 250 -29.94 -9.67 -29.10
C ASP A 250 -29.89 -8.19 -28.74
N ARG A 251 -29.35 -7.90 -27.55
CA ARG A 251 -29.14 -6.52 -27.08
C ARG A 251 -27.84 -5.91 -27.58
N SER A 252 -26.96 -6.69 -28.21
CA SER A 252 -25.62 -6.25 -28.65
C SER A 252 -24.81 -5.67 -27.47
N VAL A 253 -24.76 -6.34 -26.35
CA VAL A 253 -23.98 -5.91 -25.17
C VAL A 253 -23.09 -7.01 -24.63
N ALA A 254 -22.00 -6.62 -23.98
CA ALA A 254 -21.16 -7.49 -23.19
C ALA A 254 -21.30 -7.14 -21.70
N ARG A 255 -21.76 -8.10 -20.89
CA ARG A 255 -21.84 -7.97 -19.44
C ARG A 255 -20.46 -8.09 -18.82
N ILE A 256 -20.00 -7.04 -18.16
CA ILE A 256 -18.72 -7.01 -17.45
C ILE A 256 -18.98 -7.16 -15.97
N GLU A 257 -18.65 -8.32 -15.42
CA GLU A 257 -18.83 -8.63 -14.00
C GLU A 257 -17.66 -9.42 -13.41
N LEU A 258 -16.68 -9.76 -14.24
CA LEU A 258 -15.47 -10.45 -13.83
C LEU A 258 -14.22 -9.67 -14.23
N ASN A 259 -13.18 -9.81 -13.42
CA ASN A 259 -11.86 -9.24 -13.64
C ASN A 259 -10.79 -10.25 -13.23
N GLN A 260 -9.78 -10.45 -14.04
CA GLN A 260 -8.66 -11.33 -13.74
C GLN A 260 -7.42 -10.52 -13.38
N VAL A 261 -6.82 -10.81 -12.24
CA VAL A 261 -5.58 -10.16 -11.79
C VAL A 261 -4.61 -11.23 -11.28
N ALA A 262 -3.43 -11.30 -11.88
CA ALA A 262 -2.40 -12.27 -11.53
C ALA A 262 -2.91 -13.73 -11.49
N GLY A 263 -3.73 -14.11 -12.47
CA GLY A 263 -4.31 -15.45 -12.58
C GLY A 263 -5.55 -15.70 -11.71
N VAL A 264 -5.90 -14.77 -10.82
CA VAL A 264 -7.08 -14.90 -9.95
C VAL A 264 -8.25 -14.13 -10.55
N ILE A 265 -9.39 -14.82 -10.69
CA ILE A 265 -10.65 -14.24 -11.14
C ILE A 265 -11.41 -13.73 -9.93
N LYS A 266 -11.96 -12.54 -10.04
CA LYS A 266 -12.78 -11.89 -9.01
C LYS A 266 -13.77 -10.91 -9.64
N GLY A 267 -14.77 -10.50 -8.88
CA GLY A 267 -15.62 -9.37 -9.25
C GLY A 267 -14.85 -8.05 -9.36
N PRO A 268 -15.43 -7.03 -9.99
CA PRO A 268 -14.87 -5.69 -10.00
C PRO A 268 -14.70 -5.14 -8.57
N LYS A 269 -13.83 -4.13 -8.43
CA LYS A 269 -13.59 -3.48 -7.13
C LYS A 269 -14.77 -2.63 -6.65
N THR A 270 -15.57 -2.13 -7.56
CA THR A 270 -16.66 -1.19 -7.31
C THR A 270 -17.93 -1.63 -8.05
N ALA A 271 -19.09 -1.20 -7.56
CA ALA A 271 -20.36 -1.47 -8.21
C ALA A 271 -20.42 -0.96 -9.67
N ALA A 272 -19.84 0.21 -9.94
CA ALA A 272 -19.72 0.77 -11.29
C ALA A 272 -18.88 -0.10 -12.25
N GLY A 273 -18.07 -1.00 -11.72
CA GLY A 273 -17.34 -1.99 -12.52
C GLY A 273 -18.24 -3.06 -13.13
N ILE A 274 -19.41 -3.32 -12.55
CA ILE A 274 -20.45 -4.22 -13.09
C ILE A 274 -21.31 -3.39 -14.04
N ARG A 275 -21.25 -3.70 -15.34
CA ARG A 275 -21.90 -2.92 -16.38
C ARG A 275 -22.14 -3.71 -17.64
N ASP A 276 -23.06 -3.22 -18.45
CA ASP A 276 -23.22 -3.64 -19.84
C ASP A 276 -22.44 -2.68 -20.75
N VAL A 277 -21.54 -3.21 -21.58
CA VAL A 277 -20.79 -2.47 -22.58
C VAL A 277 -21.45 -2.70 -23.92
N GLU A 278 -21.84 -1.61 -24.59
CA GLU A 278 -22.45 -1.67 -25.91
C GLU A 278 -21.42 -2.12 -26.96
N LEU A 279 -21.84 -3.01 -27.84
CA LEU A 279 -20.99 -3.59 -28.87
C LEU A 279 -21.30 -2.98 -30.24
N SER A 280 -20.29 -2.35 -30.81
CA SER A 280 -20.34 -1.89 -32.21
C SER A 280 -20.44 -3.06 -33.20
N THR A 281 -20.81 -2.77 -34.43
CA THR A 281 -20.80 -3.76 -35.52
C THR A 281 -19.45 -4.45 -35.64
N GLU A 282 -18.36 -3.70 -35.48
CA GLU A 282 -16.98 -4.17 -35.54
C GLU A 282 -16.63 -5.07 -34.34
N ALA A 283 -17.14 -4.74 -33.15
CA ALA A 283 -16.97 -5.60 -31.95
C ALA A 283 -17.71 -6.94 -32.12
N LEU A 284 -18.94 -6.90 -32.63
CA LEU A 284 -19.70 -8.11 -32.94
C LEU A 284 -19.04 -8.95 -34.05
N ALA A 285 -18.48 -8.31 -35.09
CA ALA A 285 -17.71 -9.00 -36.15
C ALA A 285 -16.47 -9.70 -35.54
N ALA A 286 -15.77 -9.04 -34.62
CA ALA A 286 -14.64 -9.64 -33.91
C ALA A 286 -15.05 -10.88 -33.10
N LEU A 287 -16.19 -10.82 -32.38
CA LEU A 287 -16.72 -11.97 -31.64
C LEU A 287 -17.13 -13.11 -32.59
N ARG A 288 -17.77 -12.81 -33.74
CA ARG A 288 -18.10 -13.84 -34.71
C ARG A 288 -16.85 -14.51 -35.29
N ALA A 289 -15.79 -13.75 -35.57
CA ALA A 289 -14.50 -14.29 -36.00
C ALA A 289 -13.80 -15.14 -34.93
N GLN A 290 -13.96 -14.78 -33.67
CA GLN A 290 -13.39 -15.51 -32.52
C GLN A 290 -14.14 -16.82 -32.24
N ARG A 291 -15.43 -16.89 -32.53
CA ARG A 291 -16.30 -18.03 -32.18
C ARG A 291 -15.75 -19.41 -32.59
N PRO A 292 -15.32 -19.62 -33.85
CA PRO A 292 -14.77 -20.91 -34.28
C PRO A 292 -13.42 -21.23 -33.61
N ILE A 293 -12.71 -20.23 -33.10
CA ILE A 293 -11.38 -20.40 -32.49
C ILE A 293 -11.48 -20.90 -31.03
N SER A 294 -12.45 -20.41 -30.26
CA SER A 294 -12.48 -20.64 -28.81
C SER A 294 -13.78 -21.20 -28.23
N LYS A 295 -14.94 -21.09 -28.93
CA LYS A 295 -16.24 -21.48 -28.36
C LYS A 295 -16.31 -22.97 -27.97
N LEU A 296 -15.67 -23.83 -28.73
CA LEU A 296 -15.63 -25.28 -28.47
C LEU A 296 -14.51 -25.68 -27.50
N LYS A 297 -13.60 -24.77 -27.15
CA LYS A 297 -12.48 -25.02 -26.25
C LYS A 297 -12.77 -24.68 -24.78
N GLY A 298 -13.90 -24.00 -24.51
CA GLY A 298 -14.30 -23.64 -23.17
C GLY A 298 -15.13 -22.34 -23.13
N GLU A 299 -15.30 -21.81 -21.93
CA GLU A 299 -16.15 -20.64 -21.68
C GLU A 299 -15.48 -19.31 -22.02
N ARG A 300 -14.14 -19.26 -22.00
CA ARG A 300 -13.38 -18.03 -22.28
C ARG A 300 -13.42 -17.63 -23.74
N ILE A 301 -13.66 -16.35 -23.98
CA ILE A 301 -13.64 -15.83 -25.36
C ILE A 301 -12.22 -15.76 -25.88
N TRP A 302 -11.30 -15.17 -25.09
CA TRP A 302 -9.96 -14.85 -25.55
C TRP A 302 -8.94 -15.84 -25.02
N LEU A 303 -8.33 -16.58 -25.91
CA LEU A 303 -7.26 -17.53 -25.64
C LEU A 303 -5.93 -16.98 -26.15
N ASN A 304 -4.84 -17.44 -25.54
CA ASN A 304 -3.50 -17.15 -26.03
C ASN A 304 -3.28 -17.90 -27.37
N PRO A 305 -3.06 -17.22 -28.49
CA PRO A 305 -2.92 -17.86 -29.79
C PRO A 305 -1.76 -18.88 -29.86
N ARG A 306 -0.74 -18.73 -28.98
CA ARG A 306 0.43 -19.63 -28.99
C ARG A 306 0.19 -20.94 -28.25
N THR A 307 -0.63 -20.93 -27.21
CA THR A 307 -0.84 -22.09 -26.31
C THR A 307 -2.24 -22.69 -26.44
N GLY A 308 -3.21 -21.91 -26.95
CA GLY A 308 -4.62 -22.30 -26.95
C GLY A 308 -5.30 -22.18 -25.60
N GLU A 309 -4.58 -21.76 -24.55
CA GLU A 309 -5.05 -21.65 -23.17
C GLU A 309 -5.54 -20.23 -22.84
N PRO A 310 -6.39 -20.04 -21.81
CA PRO A 310 -6.73 -18.73 -21.31
C PRO A 310 -5.51 -17.90 -20.91
N TRP A 311 -5.60 -16.59 -21.08
CA TRP A 311 -4.58 -15.68 -20.59
C TRP A 311 -4.54 -15.66 -19.05
N ASN A 312 -3.34 -15.68 -18.46
CA ASN A 312 -3.17 -15.64 -17.01
C ASN A 312 -2.80 -14.27 -16.46
N THR A 313 -2.06 -13.48 -17.21
CA THR A 313 -1.57 -12.16 -16.74
C THR A 313 -1.50 -11.14 -17.87
N ASP A 314 -1.62 -9.86 -17.51
CA ASP A 314 -1.41 -8.73 -18.44
C ASP A 314 0.01 -8.76 -19.05
N ALA A 315 1.00 -9.20 -18.26
CA ALA A 315 2.37 -9.32 -18.73
C ALA A 315 2.49 -10.34 -19.88
N GLN A 316 1.70 -11.41 -19.83
CA GLN A 316 1.65 -12.42 -20.88
C GLN A 316 1.08 -11.81 -22.19
N ILE A 317 -0.08 -11.14 -22.14
CA ILE A 317 -0.64 -10.43 -23.29
C ILE A 317 0.37 -9.42 -23.85
N ARG A 318 0.96 -8.62 -22.99
CA ARG A 318 1.93 -7.59 -23.37
C ARG A 318 3.12 -8.17 -24.12
N LYS A 319 3.75 -9.22 -23.58
CA LYS A 319 4.99 -9.78 -24.13
C LYS A 319 4.76 -10.67 -25.35
N THR A 320 3.66 -11.43 -25.39
CA THR A 320 3.48 -12.47 -26.39
C THR A 320 2.54 -12.06 -27.54
N LEU A 321 1.69 -11.06 -27.33
CA LEU A 321 0.77 -10.54 -28.34
C LEU A 321 1.07 -9.07 -28.67
N TRP A 322 0.95 -8.18 -27.71
CA TRP A 322 0.95 -6.74 -27.93
C TRP A 322 2.26 -6.18 -28.50
N GLN A 323 3.41 -6.46 -27.82
CA GLN A 323 4.71 -6.00 -28.30
C GLN A 323 5.05 -6.53 -29.71
N PRO A 324 4.88 -7.84 -30.01
CA PRO A 324 5.10 -8.35 -31.36
C PRO A 324 4.21 -7.72 -32.42
N VAL A 325 2.94 -7.46 -32.09
CA VAL A 325 2.02 -6.82 -33.08
C VAL A 325 2.42 -5.38 -33.35
N CYS A 326 2.72 -4.57 -32.30
CA CYS A 326 3.20 -3.20 -32.49
C CYS A 326 4.47 -3.15 -33.35
N LYS A 327 5.41 -4.07 -33.10
CA LYS A 327 6.64 -4.18 -33.88
C LYS A 327 6.35 -4.49 -35.38
N ARG A 328 5.45 -5.44 -35.67
CA ARG A 328 5.05 -5.78 -37.05
C ARG A 328 4.31 -4.64 -37.76
N ALA A 329 3.54 -3.88 -36.97
CA ALA A 329 2.78 -2.73 -37.48
C ALA A 329 3.66 -1.50 -37.73
N GLY A 330 4.91 -1.48 -37.31
CA GLY A 330 5.77 -0.29 -37.37
C GLY A 330 5.26 0.84 -36.45
N VAL A 331 4.44 0.52 -35.45
CA VAL A 331 3.86 1.49 -34.51
C VAL A 331 4.70 1.53 -33.25
N GLU A 332 4.99 2.74 -32.79
CA GLU A 332 5.72 2.93 -31.52
C GLU A 332 5.03 2.20 -30.36
N TYR A 333 5.83 1.46 -29.58
CA TYR A 333 5.30 0.72 -28.45
C TYR A 333 4.72 1.67 -27.39
N ARG A 334 3.48 1.45 -27.03
CA ARG A 334 2.80 2.03 -25.88
C ARG A 334 2.19 0.92 -25.03
N ASN A 335 2.07 1.18 -23.72
CA ASN A 335 1.43 0.22 -22.82
C ASN A 335 0.04 -0.16 -23.36
N PRO A 336 -0.38 -1.45 -23.32
CA PRO A 336 -1.70 -1.90 -23.80
C PRO A 336 -2.88 -1.13 -23.20
N TYR A 337 -2.72 -0.55 -22.00
CA TYR A 337 -3.74 0.29 -21.40
C TYR A 337 -4.09 1.52 -22.24
N GLN A 338 -3.22 1.94 -23.16
CA GLN A 338 -3.50 3.00 -24.13
C GLN A 338 -4.63 2.65 -25.11
N VAL A 339 -4.95 1.36 -25.31
CA VAL A 339 -6.13 0.93 -26.09
C VAL A 339 -7.41 1.47 -25.44
N ARG A 340 -7.49 1.38 -24.11
CA ARG A 340 -8.61 1.93 -23.35
C ARG A 340 -8.68 3.46 -23.44
N HIS A 341 -7.53 4.14 -23.39
CA HIS A 341 -7.47 5.58 -23.62
C HIS A 341 -7.87 5.96 -25.06
N THR A 342 -7.54 5.12 -26.03
CA THR A 342 -7.95 5.31 -27.44
C THR A 342 -9.46 5.23 -27.59
N TYR A 343 -10.09 4.22 -26.99
CA TYR A 343 -11.55 4.08 -27.00
C TYR A 343 -12.25 5.32 -26.42
N ALA A 344 -11.85 5.73 -25.21
CA ALA A 344 -12.45 6.89 -24.57
C ALA A 344 -12.27 8.19 -25.36
N SER A 345 -11.06 8.45 -25.84
CA SER A 345 -10.77 9.65 -26.64
C SER A 345 -11.51 9.65 -27.98
N ALA A 346 -11.63 8.49 -28.65
CA ALA A 346 -12.37 8.35 -29.88
C ALA A 346 -13.87 8.66 -29.69
N LEU A 347 -14.50 8.13 -28.66
CA LEU A 347 -15.90 8.44 -28.33
C LEU A 347 -16.09 9.93 -28.06
N LEU A 348 -15.25 10.56 -27.24
CA LEU A 348 -15.36 11.97 -26.89
C LEU A 348 -15.11 12.88 -28.13
N THR A 349 -14.12 12.56 -28.97
CA THR A 349 -13.88 13.25 -30.23
C THR A 349 -15.05 13.05 -31.19
N GLY A 350 -15.72 11.89 -31.13
CA GLY A 350 -16.96 11.61 -31.85
C GLY A 350 -18.19 12.39 -31.36
N GLY A 351 -18.08 13.10 -30.23
CA GLY A 351 -19.16 13.87 -29.61
C GLY A 351 -20.03 13.07 -28.63
N ALA A 352 -19.56 11.90 -28.13
CA ALA A 352 -20.27 11.15 -27.14
C ALA A 352 -20.31 11.90 -25.78
N ASN A 353 -21.44 11.77 -25.08
CA ASN A 353 -21.63 12.36 -23.77
C ASN A 353 -20.59 11.80 -22.75
N PRO A 354 -19.86 12.63 -22.00
CA PRO A 354 -18.87 12.18 -21.01
C PRO A 354 -19.44 11.21 -19.95
N TRP A 355 -20.70 11.36 -19.52
CA TRP A 355 -21.37 10.41 -18.61
C TRP A 355 -21.55 9.03 -19.25
N TYR A 356 -21.93 9.01 -20.55
CA TYR A 356 -21.99 7.76 -21.30
C TYR A 356 -20.61 7.10 -21.36
N VAL A 357 -19.56 7.85 -21.71
CA VAL A 357 -18.18 7.33 -21.73
C VAL A 357 -17.77 6.81 -20.35
N ALA A 358 -18.10 7.53 -19.27
CA ALA A 358 -17.81 7.07 -17.90
C ALA A 358 -18.51 5.74 -17.60
N SER A 359 -19.79 5.59 -17.97
CA SER A 359 -20.55 4.35 -17.75
C SER A 359 -19.97 3.18 -18.56
N GLN A 360 -19.67 3.38 -19.84
CA GLN A 360 -19.06 2.34 -20.70
C GLN A 360 -17.69 1.90 -20.17
N MET A 361 -16.91 2.84 -19.63
CA MET A 361 -15.61 2.55 -19.03
C MET A 361 -15.71 1.99 -17.61
N GLY A 362 -16.85 2.04 -16.93
CA GLY A 362 -17.00 1.65 -15.53
C GLY A 362 -16.16 2.54 -14.60
N HIS A 363 -16.29 3.85 -14.78
CA HIS A 363 -15.81 4.86 -13.85
C HIS A 363 -16.93 5.20 -12.87
N GLU A 364 -16.57 5.29 -11.60
CA GLU A 364 -17.49 5.68 -10.52
C GLU A 364 -17.89 7.15 -10.64
N ASP A 365 -16.96 7.97 -11.14
CA ASP A 365 -17.09 9.41 -11.26
C ASP A 365 -16.72 9.87 -12.68
N VAL A 366 -17.56 10.70 -13.25
CA VAL A 366 -17.32 11.37 -14.53
C VAL A 366 -16.14 12.35 -14.47
N GLU A 367 -15.79 12.84 -13.26
CA GLU A 367 -14.64 13.72 -13.06
C GLU A 367 -13.34 13.11 -13.62
N MET A 368 -13.20 11.78 -13.50
CA MET A 368 -12.06 11.08 -14.09
C MET A 368 -12.01 11.22 -15.62
N VAL A 369 -13.16 11.24 -16.29
CA VAL A 369 -13.25 11.46 -17.75
C VAL A 369 -12.79 12.87 -18.08
N PHE A 370 -13.30 13.88 -17.40
CA PHE A 370 -12.91 15.28 -17.63
C PHE A 370 -11.41 15.49 -17.35
N ARG A 371 -10.92 15.01 -16.23
CA ARG A 371 -9.52 15.17 -15.83
C ARG A 371 -8.55 14.48 -16.80
N THR A 372 -8.92 13.30 -17.31
CA THR A 372 -8.03 12.48 -18.13
C THR A 372 -8.17 12.79 -19.63
N TYR A 373 -9.39 13.06 -20.06
CA TYR A 373 -9.76 13.15 -21.47
C TYR A 373 -10.36 14.49 -21.90
N GLY A 374 -10.43 15.49 -21.01
CA GLY A 374 -11.06 16.78 -21.29
C GLY A 374 -10.58 17.44 -22.57
N LYS A 375 -9.29 17.29 -22.91
CA LYS A 375 -8.70 17.80 -24.15
C LYS A 375 -9.26 17.18 -25.44
N PHE A 376 -9.98 16.07 -25.37
CA PHE A 376 -10.61 15.38 -26.49
C PHE A 376 -12.11 15.69 -26.60
N ILE A 377 -12.68 16.43 -25.66
CA ILE A 377 -14.08 16.87 -25.70
C ILE A 377 -14.14 18.04 -26.69
N LYS A 378 -15.06 17.95 -27.68
CA LYS A 378 -15.22 19.03 -28.66
C LYS A 378 -15.68 20.32 -27.99
N ASP A 379 -15.21 21.45 -28.52
CA ASP A 379 -15.56 22.79 -28.04
C ASP A 379 -17.07 23.07 -28.04
N ASP A 380 -17.81 22.54 -29.04
CA ASP A 380 -19.26 22.66 -29.13
C ASP A 380 -20.01 22.03 -27.94
N TYR A 381 -19.42 20.99 -27.31
CA TYR A 381 -19.94 20.40 -26.12
C TYR A 381 -19.64 21.23 -24.87
N GLN A 382 -18.54 21.99 -24.88
CA GLN A 382 -18.10 22.83 -23.76
C GLN A 382 -18.81 24.18 -23.70
N LYS A 383 -19.49 24.58 -24.76
CA LYS A 383 -20.23 25.83 -24.82
C LYS A 383 -21.72 25.56 -25.10
N PRO A 384 -22.50 25.06 -24.13
CA PRO A 384 -23.94 25.05 -24.32
C PRO A 384 -24.41 26.48 -24.46
N LYS A 385 -25.17 26.76 -25.53
CA LYS A 385 -25.88 28.03 -25.61
C LYS A 385 -26.76 28.14 -24.38
N PRO A 386 -26.66 29.23 -23.62
CA PRO A 386 -27.42 29.34 -22.37
C PRO A 386 -28.92 29.45 -22.73
N GLN A 387 -29.61 28.34 -22.75
CA GLN A 387 -31.07 28.29 -22.68
C GLN A 387 -31.44 27.89 -21.26
N LEU A 388 -31.84 28.88 -20.48
CA LEU A 388 -32.39 28.64 -19.14
C LEU A 388 -33.77 27.99 -19.34
N THR A 389 -33.86 26.69 -19.13
CA THR A 389 -35.14 25.98 -19.03
C THR A 389 -35.46 25.87 -17.53
N PHE A 390 -36.45 26.63 -17.10
CA PHE A 390 -36.94 26.50 -15.73
C PHE A 390 -37.81 25.23 -15.63
N VAL A 391 -37.50 24.39 -14.65
CA VAL A 391 -38.35 23.27 -14.29
C VAL A 391 -39.63 23.86 -13.71
N SER A 392 -40.74 23.82 -14.44
CA SER A 392 -42.05 24.11 -13.87
C SER A 392 -42.34 23.06 -12.83
N GLY A 393 -42.43 23.48 -11.55
CA GLY A 393 -42.83 22.61 -10.46
C GLY A 393 -44.22 22.05 -10.77
N GLY A 394 -44.27 20.76 -10.98
CA GLY A 394 -45.54 20.01 -11.00
C GLY A 394 -46.12 20.00 -9.58
N GLN A 395 -47.35 20.40 -9.45
CA GLN A 395 -48.20 20.22 -8.26
C GLN A 395 -48.42 18.75 -7.97
#